data_0f045a08617a9d7088f39254f679eeb3
#
_entry.id   0f045a08617a9d7088f39254f679eeb3
#
_cell.length_a   1.000
_cell.length_b   1.000
_cell.length_c   1.000
_cell.angle_alpha   90.00
_cell.angle_beta   90.00
_cell.angle_gamma   90.00
#
_symmetry.space_group_name_H-M   'P 1'
#
loop_
_entity.id
_entity.type
_entity.pdbx_description
1 polymer ?
#
loop_
_entity_poly.entity_id
_entity_poly.type
_entity_poly.pdbx_seq_one_letter_code
_entity_poly.pdbx_strand_id
1 'polypeptide(L)'
;MTNRSPKQIRHHFLVFSAAFLLMGFSLHTYAADGAVQVKLDTAKAGPRAVESLTERGILRDYRFAWTSMAQALEFNTLDPLEGPFSGEAKQWLRQTVASQQKSGLSQKYLDQTHHLEAVFYAPEGDVMELHDTAQYQVQILDGNKTIRDEQVVVHYVVLMTPGADRWVIRHLQAVPEF
;
A
#
# COMPACT_ATOMS: atom_id res chain seq x y z
N MET A 1 38.52 88.33 14.62
CA MET A 1 38.97 88.16 13.26
C MET A 1 39.20 86.64 13.01
N THR A 2 38.26 85.88 12.87
CA THR A 2 38.44 84.41 12.58
C THR A 2 37.29 83.95 11.73
N ASN A 3 37.62 83.66 10.50
CA ASN A 3 36.77 83.19 9.46
C ASN A 3 36.49 81.69 9.68
N ARG A 4 35.25 81.24 9.84
CA ARG A 4 34.88 79.82 9.88
C ARG A 4 33.97 79.50 8.67
N SER A 5 34.55 78.80 7.74
CA SER A 5 33.91 78.18 6.59
C SER A 5 32.89 77.11 7.01
N PRO A 6 31.72 77.00 6.34
CA PRO A 6 30.74 75.95 6.65
C PRO A 6 31.13 74.64 6.00
N LYS A 7 31.10 73.53 6.80
CA LYS A 7 31.26 72.16 6.37
C LYS A 7 30.05 71.71 5.54
N GLN A 8 30.33 71.25 4.36
CA GLN A 8 29.36 70.53 3.50
C GLN A 8 29.11 69.17 4.07
N ILE A 9 27.85 68.84 4.35
CA ILE A 9 27.37 67.51 4.74
C ILE A 9 27.07 66.71 3.47
N ARG A 10 27.90 65.74 3.16
CA ARG A 10 27.65 64.79 2.07
C ARG A 10 26.69 63.75 2.58
N HIS A 11 25.46 63.73 2.06
CA HIS A 11 24.50 62.64 2.27
C HIS A 11 24.93 61.43 1.45
N HIS A 12 25.42 60.39 2.09
CA HIS A 12 25.56 59.05 1.49
C HIS A 12 24.22 58.35 1.47
N PHE A 13 23.64 58.23 0.29
CA PHE A 13 22.53 57.34 0.04
C PHE A 13 23.04 55.89 0.10
N LEU A 14 22.70 55.19 1.16
CA LEU A 14 22.88 53.73 1.29
C LEU A 14 21.74 53.06 0.54
N VAL A 15 22.05 52.53 -0.63
CA VAL A 15 21.14 51.64 -1.37
C VAL A 15 21.20 50.30 -0.71
N PHE A 16 20.15 49.95 0.06
CA PHE A 16 19.94 48.58 0.56
C PHE A 16 19.43 47.74 -0.60
N SER A 17 20.32 46.94 -1.18
CA SER A 17 19.96 45.84 -2.10
C SER A 17 19.45 44.70 -1.30
N ALA A 18 18.11 44.54 -1.23
CA ALA A 18 17.47 43.37 -0.64
C ALA A 18 17.63 42.19 -1.59
N ALA A 19 18.64 41.36 -1.38
CA ALA A 19 18.73 40.04 -2.03
C ALA A 19 17.65 39.11 -1.45
N PHE A 20 16.58 38.92 -2.20
CA PHE A 20 15.54 37.94 -1.89
C PHE A 20 16.09 36.55 -2.18
N LEU A 21 16.58 35.89 -1.13
CA LEU A 21 17.01 34.51 -1.19
C LEU A 21 15.74 33.62 -1.30
N LEU A 22 15.38 33.22 -2.53
CA LEU A 22 14.38 32.18 -2.78
C LEU A 22 14.92 30.88 -2.27
N MET A 23 14.66 30.57 -0.99
CA MET A 23 14.75 29.21 -0.46
C MET A 23 13.69 28.37 -1.18
N GLY A 24 14.13 27.62 -2.19
CA GLY A 24 13.35 26.57 -2.80
C GLY A 24 13.01 25.52 -1.75
N PHE A 25 11.81 25.60 -1.17
CA PHE A 25 11.21 24.49 -0.44
C PHE A 25 10.95 23.37 -1.45
N SER A 26 11.89 22.43 -1.55
CA SER A 26 11.59 21.15 -2.15
C SER A 26 10.51 20.50 -1.29
N LEU A 27 9.25 20.61 -1.72
CA LEU A 27 8.17 19.79 -1.22
C LEU A 27 8.52 18.33 -1.59
N HIS A 28 9.25 17.66 -0.71
CA HIS A 28 9.24 16.22 -0.71
C HIS A 28 7.80 15.85 -0.39
N THR A 29 7.02 15.52 -1.42
CA THR A 29 5.79 14.77 -1.23
C THR A 29 6.21 13.45 -0.60
N TYR A 30 6.10 13.36 0.71
CA TYR A 30 6.01 12.06 1.36
C TYR A 30 4.79 11.39 0.73
N ALA A 31 5.04 10.47 -0.20
CA ALA A 31 4.03 9.51 -0.60
C ALA A 31 3.49 8.93 0.70
N ALA A 32 2.18 8.93 0.88
CA ALA A 32 1.56 8.39 2.08
C ALA A 32 2.07 6.96 2.23
N ASP A 33 2.93 6.76 3.23
CA ASP A 33 3.58 5.49 3.52
C ASP A 33 2.48 4.42 3.62
N GLY A 34 2.51 3.46 2.69
CA GLY A 34 1.86 2.18 2.87
C GLY A 34 0.42 2.00 2.41
N ALA A 35 -0.21 2.92 1.68
CA ALA A 35 -1.55 2.67 1.14
C ALA A 35 -1.48 1.63 0.01
N VAL A 36 -2.10 0.45 0.22
CA VAL A 36 -2.23 -0.60 -0.79
C VAL A 36 -2.98 -0.04 -2.01
N GLN A 37 -2.33 -0.05 -3.17
CA GLN A 37 -2.92 0.39 -4.42
C GLN A 37 -3.51 -0.82 -5.16
N VAL A 38 -4.78 -0.75 -5.54
CA VAL A 38 -5.48 -1.84 -6.23
C VAL A 38 -6.19 -1.30 -7.46
N LYS A 39 -5.97 -1.95 -8.60
CA LYS A 39 -6.71 -1.76 -9.84
C LYS A 39 -7.40 -3.06 -10.21
N LEU A 40 -8.60 -2.99 -10.80
CA LEU A 40 -9.37 -4.15 -11.23
C LEU A 40 -9.77 -3.98 -12.70
N ASP A 41 -9.45 -4.97 -13.51
CA ASP A 41 -9.98 -5.17 -14.86
C ASP A 41 -11.06 -6.25 -14.82
N THR A 42 -12.25 -5.93 -15.29
CA THR A 42 -13.42 -6.82 -15.33
C THR A 42 -13.78 -7.28 -16.73
N ALA A 43 -12.99 -6.90 -17.76
CA ALA A 43 -13.32 -7.16 -19.16
C ALA A 43 -13.43 -8.66 -19.52
N LYS A 44 -12.70 -9.51 -18.80
CA LYS A 44 -12.69 -10.97 -19.00
C LYS A 44 -13.64 -11.73 -18.06
N ALA A 45 -14.25 -11.03 -17.11
CA ALA A 45 -15.15 -11.67 -16.15
C ALA A 45 -16.33 -12.36 -16.86
N GLY A 46 -16.55 -13.61 -16.54
CA GLY A 46 -17.67 -14.40 -17.07
C GLY A 46 -18.04 -15.54 -16.14
N PRO A 47 -19.23 -16.16 -16.33
CA PRO A 47 -20.28 -15.83 -17.30
C PRO A 47 -21.12 -14.59 -16.95
N ARG A 48 -21.03 -14.04 -15.72
CA ARG A 48 -21.73 -12.84 -15.28
C ARG A 48 -20.82 -11.61 -15.44
N ALA A 49 -21.37 -10.51 -15.94
CA ALA A 49 -20.68 -9.23 -15.94
C ALA A 49 -20.60 -8.66 -14.51
N VAL A 50 -19.49 -7.98 -14.21
CA VAL A 50 -19.30 -7.36 -12.89
C VAL A 50 -19.98 -5.99 -12.86
N GLU A 51 -20.96 -5.83 -11.99
CA GLU A 51 -21.65 -4.58 -11.78
C GLU A 51 -20.78 -3.57 -11.03
N SER A 52 -20.96 -2.28 -11.31
CA SER A 52 -20.15 -1.21 -10.69
C SER A 52 -20.16 -1.20 -9.15
N LEU A 53 -21.23 -1.67 -8.50
CA LEU A 53 -21.27 -1.80 -7.03
C LEU A 53 -20.39 -2.94 -6.56
N THR A 54 -20.43 -4.07 -7.25
CA THR A 54 -19.58 -5.24 -6.99
C THR A 54 -18.11 -4.88 -7.19
N GLU A 55 -17.77 -4.22 -8.31
CA GLU A 55 -16.40 -3.76 -8.58
C GLU A 55 -15.86 -2.88 -7.46
N ARG A 56 -16.62 -1.86 -7.02
CA ARG A 56 -16.21 -1.02 -5.88
C ARG A 56 -16.06 -1.80 -4.58
N GLY A 57 -16.95 -2.78 -4.35
CA GLY A 57 -16.88 -3.69 -3.21
C GLY A 57 -15.59 -4.50 -3.21
N ILE A 58 -15.28 -5.16 -4.33
CA ILE A 58 -14.06 -5.94 -4.51
C ILE A 58 -12.81 -5.08 -4.27
N LEU A 59 -12.72 -3.90 -4.90
CA LEU A 59 -11.57 -3.00 -4.74
C LEU A 59 -11.36 -2.56 -3.28
N ARG A 60 -12.44 -2.20 -2.59
CA ARG A 60 -12.40 -1.81 -1.18
C ARG A 60 -11.93 -2.97 -0.29
N ASP A 61 -12.56 -4.14 -0.46
CA ASP A 61 -12.38 -5.27 0.45
C ASP A 61 -11.06 -5.99 0.17
N TYR A 62 -10.61 -6.02 -1.08
CA TYR A 62 -9.28 -6.53 -1.43
C TYR A 62 -8.17 -5.68 -0.81
N ARG A 63 -8.27 -4.34 -0.93
CA ARG A 63 -7.33 -3.41 -0.27
C ARG A 63 -7.31 -3.61 1.24
N PHE A 64 -8.49 -3.74 1.84
CA PHE A 64 -8.61 -4.00 3.28
C PHE A 64 -7.95 -5.33 3.67
N ALA A 65 -8.14 -6.39 2.88
CA ALA A 65 -7.54 -7.70 3.14
C ALA A 65 -6.01 -7.64 3.13
N TRP A 66 -5.40 -6.98 2.13
CA TRP A 66 -3.96 -6.85 2.04
C TRP A 66 -3.37 -5.98 3.16
N THR A 67 -4.04 -4.89 3.52
CA THR A 67 -3.66 -4.07 4.69
C THR A 67 -3.69 -4.91 5.97
N SER A 68 -4.75 -5.69 6.18
CA SER A 68 -4.91 -6.56 7.34
C SER A 68 -3.86 -7.68 7.38
N MET A 69 -3.54 -8.28 6.23
CA MET A 69 -2.48 -9.27 6.12
C MET A 69 -1.12 -8.68 6.48
N ALA A 70 -0.79 -7.51 5.91
CA ALA A 70 0.46 -6.82 6.21
C ALA A 70 0.60 -6.55 7.72
N GLN A 71 -0.44 -6.05 8.37
CA GLN A 71 -0.46 -5.83 9.82
C GLN A 71 -0.27 -7.14 10.61
N ALA A 72 -0.99 -8.19 10.22
CA ALA A 72 -0.88 -9.49 10.89
C ALA A 72 0.54 -10.06 10.85
N LEU A 73 1.23 -9.93 9.70
CA LEU A 73 2.57 -10.44 9.48
C LEU A 73 3.67 -9.53 10.08
N GLU A 74 3.46 -8.21 10.11
CA GLU A 74 4.40 -7.27 10.72
C GLU A 74 4.41 -7.39 12.25
N PHE A 75 3.21 -7.50 12.86
CA PHE A 75 3.08 -7.55 14.33
C PHE A 75 2.91 -8.96 14.90
N ASN A 76 2.93 -9.98 14.05
CA ASN A 76 2.73 -11.38 14.45
C ASN A 76 1.43 -11.60 15.25
N THR A 77 0.31 -11.00 14.80
CA THR A 77 -0.99 -11.07 15.45
C THR A 77 -2.04 -11.68 14.52
N LEU A 78 -3.07 -12.30 15.08
CA LEU A 78 -4.11 -12.97 14.30
C LEU A 78 -5.37 -12.12 14.10
N ASP A 79 -5.61 -11.16 14.99
CA ASP A 79 -6.85 -10.36 14.99
C ASP A 79 -7.15 -9.67 13.66
N PRO A 80 -6.18 -9.08 12.92
CA PRO A 80 -6.44 -8.46 11.63
C PRO A 80 -6.98 -9.45 10.58
N LEU A 81 -6.76 -10.75 10.74
CA LEU A 81 -7.19 -11.78 9.78
C LEU A 81 -8.65 -12.20 9.95
N GLU A 82 -9.33 -11.81 11.04
CA GLU A 82 -10.66 -12.35 11.38
C GLU A 82 -11.77 -11.87 10.45
N GLY A 83 -11.66 -10.67 9.90
CA GLY A 83 -12.71 -10.11 9.02
C GLY A 83 -12.51 -10.42 7.53
N PRO A 84 -11.31 -10.17 6.95
CA PRO A 84 -11.11 -10.19 5.50
C PRO A 84 -10.78 -11.58 4.91
N PHE A 85 -10.48 -12.57 5.74
CA PHE A 85 -10.07 -13.90 5.28
C PHE A 85 -10.95 -15.02 5.83
N SER A 86 -11.16 -16.05 5.01
CA SER A 86 -11.86 -17.29 5.39
C SER A 86 -11.17 -18.50 4.76
N GLY A 87 -11.66 -19.70 5.04
CA GLY A 87 -11.21 -20.94 4.39
C GLY A 87 -9.70 -21.16 4.43
N GLU A 88 -9.13 -21.58 3.29
CA GLU A 88 -7.73 -21.93 3.14
C GLU A 88 -6.79 -20.73 3.29
N ALA A 89 -7.18 -19.56 2.76
CA ALA A 89 -6.40 -18.34 2.88
C ALA A 89 -6.16 -17.97 4.35
N LYS A 90 -7.22 -17.99 5.16
CA LYS A 90 -7.11 -17.72 6.61
C LYS A 90 -6.24 -18.75 7.32
N GLN A 91 -6.41 -20.05 7.00
CA GLN A 91 -5.62 -21.11 7.60
C GLN A 91 -4.13 -20.96 7.28
N TRP A 92 -3.79 -20.69 6.03
CA TRP A 92 -2.41 -20.46 5.60
C TRP A 92 -1.79 -19.25 6.33
N LEU A 93 -2.49 -18.12 6.41
CA LEU A 93 -2.00 -16.94 7.10
C LEU A 93 -1.79 -17.19 8.61
N ARG A 94 -2.71 -17.89 9.26
CA ARG A 94 -2.54 -18.27 10.67
C ARG A 94 -1.31 -19.15 10.90
N GLN A 95 -1.03 -20.09 10.00
CA GLN A 95 0.18 -20.92 10.04
C GLN A 95 1.44 -20.11 9.81
N THR A 96 1.40 -19.13 8.89
CA THR A 96 2.52 -18.23 8.64
C THR A 96 2.84 -17.37 9.86
N VAL A 97 1.84 -16.75 10.49
CA VAL A 97 2.01 -15.98 11.73
C VAL A 97 2.58 -16.87 12.86
N ALA A 98 2.05 -18.08 13.03
CA ALA A 98 2.56 -19.01 14.05
C ALA A 98 4.02 -19.43 13.80
N SER A 99 4.41 -19.60 12.53
CA SER A 99 5.80 -19.88 12.15
C SER A 99 6.72 -18.71 12.44
N GLN A 100 6.28 -17.49 12.14
CA GLN A 100 7.02 -16.25 12.43
C GLN A 100 7.21 -16.06 13.95
N GLN A 101 6.15 -16.23 14.74
CA GLN A 101 6.22 -16.17 16.21
C GLN A 101 7.26 -17.17 16.75
N LYS A 102 7.28 -18.40 16.22
CA LYS A 102 8.23 -19.43 16.63
C LYS A 102 9.67 -19.11 16.26
N SER A 103 9.90 -18.46 15.11
CA SER A 103 11.25 -18.08 14.66
C SER A 103 11.73 -16.73 15.22
N GLY A 104 10.85 -15.93 15.83
CA GLY A 104 11.16 -14.57 16.28
C GLY A 104 11.28 -13.55 15.15
N LEU A 105 10.88 -13.95 13.92
CA LEU A 105 10.92 -13.07 12.73
C LEU A 105 9.56 -12.43 12.47
N SER A 106 9.54 -11.34 11.69
CA SER A 106 8.32 -10.77 11.15
C SER A 106 8.53 -10.31 9.70
N GLN A 107 7.43 -10.03 8.98
CA GLN A 107 7.47 -9.57 7.59
C GLN A 107 6.76 -8.24 7.48
N LYS A 108 7.44 -7.25 6.90
CA LYS A 108 6.86 -5.95 6.59
C LYS A 108 6.71 -5.79 5.09
N TYR A 109 5.52 -5.41 4.66
CA TYR A 109 5.18 -5.15 3.26
C TYR A 109 5.10 -3.64 3.03
N LEU A 110 5.78 -3.15 2.00
CA LEU A 110 5.84 -1.74 1.61
C LEU A 110 5.48 -1.60 0.13
N ASP A 111 4.99 -0.42 -0.25
CA ASP A 111 4.74 -0.02 -1.65
C ASP A 111 3.91 -1.02 -2.46
N GLN A 112 2.85 -1.54 -1.84
CA GLN A 112 2.02 -2.60 -2.42
C GLN A 112 1.16 -2.07 -3.56
N THR A 113 1.30 -2.69 -4.73
CA THR A 113 0.49 -2.44 -5.92
C THR A 113 -0.07 -3.75 -6.46
N HIS A 114 -1.37 -3.80 -6.70
CA HIS A 114 -2.11 -4.97 -7.16
C HIS A 114 -2.84 -4.65 -8.46
N HIS A 115 -2.62 -5.48 -9.47
CA HIS A 115 -3.35 -5.46 -10.73
C HIS A 115 -4.18 -6.72 -10.83
N LEU A 116 -5.47 -6.58 -10.54
CA LEU A 116 -6.45 -7.65 -10.57
C LEU A 116 -7.08 -7.75 -11.95
N GLU A 117 -7.20 -8.98 -12.48
CA GLU A 117 -8.03 -9.32 -13.61
C GLU A 117 -9.13 -10.28 -13.12
N ALA A 118 -10.41 -9.91 -13.24
CA ALA A 118 -11.51 -10.80 -12.95
C ALA A 118 -11.66 -11.78 -14.13
N VAL A 119 -11.40 -13.07 -13.88
CA VAL A 119 -11.45 -14.12 -14.91
C VAL A 119 -12.71 -14.98 -14.81
N PHE A 120 -13.33 -15.04 -13.65
CA PHE A 120 -14.58 -15.73 -13.42
C PHE A 120 -15.45 -14.96 -12.43
N TYR A 121 -16.74 -14.86 -12.73
CA TYR A 121 -17.77 -14.38 -11.81
C TYR A 121 -19.01 -15.26 -11.93
N ALA A 122 -19.35 -15.95 -10.85
CA ALA A 122 -20.46 -16.91 -10.83
C ALA A 122 -21.79 -16.24 -11.19
N PRO A 123 -22.70 -16.95 -11.91
CA PRO A 123 -24.03 -16.42 -12.27
C PRO A 123 -24.81 -15.95 -11.03
N GLU A 124 -24.66 -16.64 -9.92
CA GLU A 124 -25.31 -16.37 -8.63
C GLU A 124 -24.72 -15.14 -7.93
N GLY A 125 -23.51 -14.72 -8.34
CA GLY A 125 -22.82 -13.55 -7.77
C GLY A 125 -22.13 -13.82 -6.43
N ASP A 126 -21.85 -15.07 -6.13
CA ASP A 126 -21.34 -15.54 -4.84
C ASP A 126 -19.87 -16.01 -4.86
N VAL A 127 -19.26 -16.09 -6.05
CA VAL A 127 -17.83 -16.44 -6.22
C VAL A 127 -17.22 -15.57 -7.32
N MET A 128 -16.07 -14.99 -7.04
CA MET A 128 -15.24 -14.30 -8.03
C MET A 128 -13.82 -14.83 -7.97
N GLU A 129 -13.27 -15.23 -9.12
CA GLU A 129 -11.85 -15.55 -9.29
C GLU A 129 -11.14 -14.36 -9.90
N LEU A 130 -10.04 -13.99 -9.26
CA LEU A 130 -9.16 -12.91 -9.67
C LEU A 130 -7.75 -13.47 -9.90
N HIS A 131 -7.13 -13.05 -10.98
CA HIS A 131 -5.70 -13.16 -11.18
C HIS A 131 -5.04 -11.85 -10.74
N ASP A 132 -4.14 -11.89 -9.77
CA ASP A 132 -3.47 -10.71 -9.22
C ASP A 132 -1.99 -10.72 -9.56
N THR A 133 -1.53 -9.69 -10.27
CA THR A 133 -0.10 -9.39 -10.38
C THR A 133 0.24 -8.36 -9.32
N ALA A 134 0.82 -8.84 -8.22
CA ALA A 134 1.21 -8.03 -7.08
C ALA A 134 2.69 -7.63 -7.17
N GLN A 135 2.99 -6.36 -6.87
CA GLN A 135 4.34 -5.84 -6.74
C GLN A 135 4.47 -5.17 -5.37
N TYR A 136 5.49 -5.52 -4.63
CA TYR A 136 5.74 -4.93 -3.31
C TYR A 136 7.19 -5.13 -2.87
N GLN A 137 7.64 -4.31 -1.93
CA GLN A 137 8.85 -4.54 -1.19
C GLN A 137 8.53 -5.37 0.05
N VAL A 138 9.27 -6.44 0.28
CA VAL A 138 9.14 -7.26 1.50
C VAL A 138 10.43 -7.19 2.30
N GLN A 139 10.29 -6.85 3.59
CA GLN A 139 11.37 -6.84 4.55
C GLN A 139 11.17 -7.97 5.56
N ILE A 140 12.21 -8.76 5.82
CA ILE A 140 12.23 -9.72 6.93
C ILE A 140 12.95 -9.05 8.09
N LEU A 141 12.30 -9.04 9.25
CA LEU A 141 12.79 -8.37 10.45
C LEU A 141 13.13 -9.40 11.54
N ASP A 142 14.25 -9.19 12.22
CA ASP A 142 14.62 -9.83 13.49
C ASP A 142 14.56 -8.74 14.58
N GLY A 143 13.46 -8.70 15.32
CA GLY A 143 13.11 -7.55 16.14
C GLY A 143 13.00 -6.28 15.30
N ASN A 144 13.82 -5.27 15.58
CA ASN A 144 13.85 -4.01 14.81
C ASN A 144 14.90 -4.00 13.69
N LYS A 145 15.60 -5.11 13.45
CA LYS A 145 16.67 -5.18 12.45
C LYS A 145 16.16 -5.82 11.18
N THR A 146 16.23 -5.12 10.06
CA THR A 146 16.00 -5.70 8.74
C THR A 146 17.17 -6.63 8.39
N ILE A 147 16.86 -7.91 8.15
CA ILE A 147 17.84 -8.94 7.76
C ILE A 147 17.76 -9.31 6.28
N ARG A 148 16.63 -8.99 5.63
CA ARG A 148 16.42 -9.15 4.19
C ARG A 148 15.48 -8.06 3.70
N ASP A 149 15.72 -7.55 2.51
CA ASP A 149 14.92 -6.51 1.86
C ASP A 149 14.91 -6.78 0.36
N GLU A 150 13.71 -7.00 -0.22
CA GLU A 150 13.57 -7.41 -1.61
C GLU A 150 12.35 -6.77 -2.25
N GLN A 151 12.51 -6.33 -3.51
CA GLN A 151 11.39 -6.03 -4.40
C GLN A 151 10.97 -7.33 -5.08
N VAL A 152 9.69 -7.63 -5.02
CA VAL A 152 9.14 -8.86 -5.60
C VAL A 152 7.93 -8.58 -6.50
N VAL A 153 7.77 -9.42 -7.51
CA VAL A 153 6.55 -9.55 -8.30
C VAL A 153 6.02 -10.95 -8.09
N VAL A 154 4.77 -11.07 -7.69
CA VAL A 154 4.12 -12.35 -7.41
C VAL A 154 2.77 -12.41 -8.12
N HIS A 155 2.49 -13.55 -8.72
CA HIS A 155 1.17 -13.84 -9.30
C HIS A 155 0.35 -14.67 -8.32
N TYR A 156 -0.91 -14.23 -8.08
CA TYR A 156 -1.82 -14.94 -7.19
C TYR A 156 -3.12 -15.30 -7.91
N VAL A 157 -3.55 -16.54 -7.74
CA VAL A 157 -4.94 -16.93 -7.97
C VAL A 157 -5.70 -16.70 -6.67
N VAL A 158 -6.78 -15.92 -6.76
CA VAL A 158 -7.56 -15.47 -5.62
C VAL A 158 -9.02 -15.81 -5.81
N LEU A 159 -9.64 -16.49 -4.85
CA LEU A 159 -11.09 -16.64 -4.81
C LEU A 159 -11.67 -15.74 -3.72
N MET A 160 -12.62 -14.88 -4.11
CA MET A 160 -13.40 -14.07 -3.19
C MET A 160 -14.86 -14.53 -3.16
N THR A 161 -15.44 -14.50 -1.97
CA THR A 161 -16.87 -14.80 -1.75
C THR A 161 -17.49 -13.72 -0.87
N PRO A 162 -18.81 -13.46 -1.00
CA PRO A 162 -19.51 -12.56 -0.08
C PRO A 162 -19.44 -13.09 1.36
N GLY A 163 -19.05 -12.24 2.30
CA GLY A 163 -19.24 -12.43 3.72
C GLY A 163 -20.52 -11.72 4.21
N ALA A 164 -20.62 -11.47 5.50
CA ALA A 164 -21.79 -10.82 6.08
C ALA A 164 -21.94 -9.34 5.63
N ASP A 165 -20.83 -8.62 5.51
CA ASP A 165 -20.80 -7.18 5.23
C ASP A 165 -19.78 -6.77 4.15
N ARG A 166 -19.01 -7.73 3.65
CA ARG A 166 -17.92 -7.52 2.69
C ARG A 166 -17.60 -8.76 1.88
N TRP A 167 -16.82 -8.59 0.81
CA TRP A 167 -16.15 -9.69 0.15
C TRP A 167 -14.95 -10.16 0.99
N VAL A 168 -14.77 -11.47 1.09
CA VAL A 168 -13.67 -12.08 1.84
C VAL A 168 -12.82 -12.97 0.92
N ILE A 169 -11.51 -12.95 1.12
CA ILE A 169 -10.59 -13.83 0.42
C ILE A 169 -10.66 -15.22 1.07
N ARG A 170 -11.12 -16.19 0.29
CA ARG A 170 -11.27 -17.58 0.71
C ARG A 170 -10.09 -18.46 0.31
N HIS A 171 -9.50 -18.16 -0.85
CA HIS A 171 -8.31 -18.81 -1.38
C HIS A 171 -7.34 -17.75 -1.89
N LEU A 172 -6.05 -17.95 -1.61
CA LEU A 172 -4.95 -17.10 -2.03
C LEU A 172 -3.74 -17.99 -2.28
N GLN A 173 -3.39 -18.19 -3.54
CA GLN A 173 -2.31 -19.08 -3.94
C GLN A 173 -1.33 -18.37 -4.86
N ALA A 174 -0.06 -18.33 -4.49
CA ALA A 174 1.00 -17.89 -5.39
C ALA A 174 1.22 -18.92 -6.49
N VAL A 175 1.34 -18.45 -7.73
CA VAL A 175 1.61 -19.26 -8.92
C VAL A 175 2.80 -18.66 -9.69
N PRO A 176 3.53 -19.46 -10.50
CA PRO A 176 4.67 -18.93 -11.25
C PRO A 176 4.25 -17.88 -12.28
N GLU A 177 3.13 -18.11 -12.98
CA GLU A 177 2.53 -17.26 -14.02
C GLU A 177 1.07 -17.68 -14.27
N PHE A 178 0.30 -16.88 -15.05
CA PHE A 178 -1.07 -17.20 -15.47
C PHE A 178 -1.10 -17.78 -16.88
#